data_d7351427e1fb6da5d1ea8330ed1f69a1
#
_entry.id   d7351427e1fb6da5d1ea8330ed1f69a1
#
_cell.length_a   1.000
_cell.length_b   1.000
_cell.length_c   1.000
_cell.angle_alpha   90.00
_cell.angle_beta   90.00
_cell.angle_gamma   90.00
#
_symmetry.space_group_name_H-M   'P 1'
#
loop_
_entity.id
_entity.type
_entity.pdbx_description
1 polymer ?
#
loop_
_entity_poly.entity_id
_entity_poly.type
_entity_poly.pdbx_seq_one_letter_code
_entity_poly.pdbx_strand_id
1 'polypeptide(L)'
;MCPRTSPRHFEENGAVITQSMRQSLDQRGVWLRDGERIDKDGNRYGTPRRSDIASFWIKGPNTAFGQWKTLVLNKLLAEEEYSKTGNDRPLKTTVNTDQGEPYTPPHIAEARAPEDLMDRAANIPEKTVPVGVRFLIATIDVQKNRFEVQVHGIRPAADTVDLVVVDRFPIIKSKRLDEDGERLWVNPGSYPEDWLLIVDEVIKRTYPVVDLDNPENPRHMAIRAVACDSGGRDGVTANAYGFYRKLRKMGLAGRFFLVKGDHRPTAPRVQKTFPDSQRKDRTADARGEIPVLLLNVNILKDWVDKALGRLEPGGGFIEFPDWLDLDFFKELCVEVRTSKGWENPRKLRQEAWDLIVYCYALCVHLGAERFKWDAAPPWAKPWDENPLVSRKEDLVIEPKARDRDEDRKAKLARLASKLG
;
A
#
# COMPACT_ATOMS: atom_id res chain seq x y z
N MET A 1 3.38 31.90 -18.65
CA MET A 1 4.16 32.09 -19.92
C MET A 1 3.76 33.40 -20.54
N CYS A 2 4.70 34.22 -20.99
CA CYS A 2 4.37 35.40 -21.76
C CYS A 2 3.81 34.94 -23.13
N PRO A 3 2.59 35.35 -23.55
CA PRO A 3 1.99 34.88 -24.81
C PRO A 3 2.80 35.25 -26.06
N ARG A 4 3.76 36.19 -25.93
CA ARG A 4 4.64 36.66 -27.03
C ARG A 4 5.89 35.79 -27.23
N THR A 5 6.09 34.73 -26.41
CA THR A 5 7.26 33.86 -26.50
C THR A 5 6.88 32.38 -26.75
N SER A 6 5.70 32.14 -27.34
CA SER A 6 5.35 30.80 -27.78
C SER A 6 6.16 30.42 -29.04
N PRO A 7 6.55 29.14 -29.22
CA PRO A 7 7.27 28.68 -30.40
C PRO A 7 6.59 29.07 -31.72
N ARG A 8 5.27 29.07 -31.78
CA ARG A 8 4.49 29.49 -32.97
C ARG A 8 4.74 30.91 -33.43
N HIS A 9 5.06 31.85 -32.51
CA HIS A 9 5.35 33.25 -32.87
C HIS A 9 6.71 33.39 -33.57
N PHE A 10 7.60 32.41 -33.39
CA PHE A 10 8.88 32.35 -34.09
C PHE A 10 8.76 31.78 -35.49
N GLU A 11 7.88 30.81 -35.72
CA GLU A 11 7.68 30.16 -37.01
C GLU A 11 6.93 31.02 -37.98
N GLU A 12 5.97 31.84 -37.51
CA GLU A 12 5.15 32.69 -38.37
C GLU A 12 5.88 33.94 -38.90
N ASN A 13 6.90 34.45 -38.20
CA ASN A 13 7.55 35.72 -38.55
C ASN A 13 9.06 35.62 -38.85
N GLY A 14 9.69 34.47 -38.75
CA GLY A 14 11.11 34.26 -39.01
C GLY A 14 12.06 35.14 -38.16
N ALA A 15 11.56 35.75 -37.10
CA ALA A 15 12.32 36.66 -36.26
C ALA A 15 13.19 35.88 -35.28
N VAL A 16 14.50 35.95 -35.43
CA VAL A 16 15.47 35.44 -34.47
C VAL A 16 15.55 36.41 -33.29
N ILE A 17 15.11 35.95 -32.09
CA ILE A 17 15.35 36.74 -30.88
C ILE A 17 16.83 36.79 -30.59
N THR A 18 17.40 37.98 -30.72
CA THR A 18 18.81 38.26 -30.41
C THR A 18 19.04 38.29 -28.90
N GLN A 19 20.27 38.13 -28.47
CA GLN A 19 20.64 38.22 -27.05
C GLN A 19 20.29 39.57 -26.43
N SER A 20 20.40 40.66 -27.19
CA SER A 20 20.01 42.01 -26.76
C SER A 20 18.51 42.14 -26.55
N MET A 21 17.69 41.53 -27.39
CA MET A 21 16.22 41.50 -27.19
C MET A 21 15.84 40.71 -25.93
N ARG A 22 16.53 39.61 -25.65
CA ARG A 22 16.34 38.82 -24.41
C ARG A 22 16.70 39.64 -23.17
N GLN A 23 17.84 40.30 -23.17
CA GLN A 23 18.25 41.21 -22.09
C GLN A 23 17.22 42.33 -21.86
N SER A 24 16.69 42.91 -22.92
CA SER A 24 15.62 43.91 -22.82
C SER A 24 14.31 43.37 -22.27
N LEU A 25 13.97 42.10 -22.57
CA LEU A 25 12.78 41.42 -21.99
C LEU A 25 12.99 41.11 -20.50
N ASP A 26 14.20 40.71 -20.14
CA ASP A 26 14.57 40.39 -18.77
C ASP A 26 14.55 41.63 -17.86
N GLN A 27 15.03 42.76 -18.35
CA GLN A 27 14.96 44.05 -17.64
C GLN A 27 13.52 44.54 -17.40
N ARG A 28 12.55 44.05 -18.17
CA ARG A 28 11.13 44.36 -18.01
C ARG A 28 10.40 43.30 -17.20
N GLY A 29 11.09 42.26 -16.72
CA GLY A 29 10.57 41.22 -15.87
C GLY A 29 10.06 41.76 -14.53
N VAL A 30 8.98 41.20 -14.03
CA VAL A 30 8.37 41.57 -12.77
C VAL A 30 8.35 40.35 -11.83
N TRP A 31 8.91 40.52 -10.62
CA TRP A 31 8.85 39.53 -9.60
C TRP A 31 7.47 39.53 -8.91
N LEU A 32 6.83 38.36 -8.83
CA LEU A 32 5.60 38.18 -8.11
C LEU A 32 5.88 37.36 -6.84
N ARG A 33 5.21 37.70 -5.74
CA ARG A 33 5.26 36.90 -4.53
C ARG A 33 4.42 35.64 -4.70
N ASP A 34 4.71 34.60 -3.91
CA ASP A 34 3.87 33.40 -3.89
C ASP A 34 2.42 33.79 -3.52
N GLY A 35 1.46 33.39 -4.34
CA GLY A 35 0.05 33.75 -4.23
C GLY A 35 -0.36 35.02 -5.03
N GLU A 36 0.58 35.75 -5.61
CA GLU A 36 0.28 36.85 -6.53
C GLU A 36 0.25 36.40 -7.99
N ARG A 37 -0.53 37.10 -8.81
CA ARG A 37 -0.64 36.91 -10.25
C ARG A 37 -0.56 38.31 -10.91
N ILE A 38 -0.25 38.31 -12.20
CA ILE A 38 -0.23 39.52 -13.02
C ILE A 38 -1.08 39.30 -14.29
N ASP A 39 -1.90 40.28 -14.65
CA ASP A 39 -2.69 40.20 -15.87
C ASP A 39 -1.88 40.70 -17.09
N LYS A 40 -2.52 40.67 -18.26
CA LYS A 40 -1.92 41.14 -19.52
C LYS A 40 -1.58 42.63 -19.54
N ASP A 41 -2.22 43.44 -18.71
CA ASP A 41 -2.09 44.88 -18.62
C ASP A 41 -1.07 45.30 -17.53
N GLY A 42 -0.51 44.30 -16.79
CA GLY A 42 0.53 44.55 -15.79
C GLY A 42 -0.03 44.75 -14.37
N ASN A 43 -1.32 44.57 -14.13
CA ASN A 43 -1.92 44.73 -12.82
C ASN A 43 -1.68 43.45 -12.00
N ARG A 44 -1.28 43.63 -10.74
CA ARG A 44 -1.08 42.52 -9.79
C ARG A 44 -2.36 42.27 -9.01
N TYR A 45 -2.66 40.98 -8.79
CA TYR A 45 -3.80 40.54 -7.99
C TYR A 45 -3.47 39.24 -7.25
N GLY A 46 -4.24 38.91 -6.25
CA GLY A 46 -4.03 37.77 -5.37
C GLY A 46 -3.53 38.17 -3.99
N THR A 47 -3.43 37.20 -3.07
CA THR A 47 -2.98 37.43 -1.70
C THR A 47 -1.62 36.78 -1.51
N PRO A 48 -0.54 37.58 -1.28
CA PRO A 48 0.78 37.02 -1.06
C PRO A 48 0.84 36.22 0.24
N ARG A 49 1.50 35.09 0.20
CA ARG A 49 1.80 34.32 1.41
C ARG A 49 2.75 35.09 2.30
N ARG A 50 2.47 35.10 3.61
CA ARG A 50 3.42 35.60 4.63
C ARG A 50 4.54 34.58 4.81
N SER A 51 5.78 35.02 4.67
CA SER A 51 6.98 34.21 4.85
C SER A 51 8.13 35.09 5.34
N ASP A 52 8.93 34.59 6.27
CA ASP A 52 10.16 35.21 6.72
C ASP A 52 11.35 34.88 5.80
N ILE A 53 11.09 34.05 4.76
CA ILE A 53 12.09 33.64 3.77
C ILE A 53 11.72 34.22 2.43
N ALA A 54 12.66 34.94 1.80
CA ALA A 54 12.58 35.35 0.40
C ALA A 54 13.36 34.35 -0.46
N SER A 55 12.68 33.70 -1.39
CA SER A 55 13.34 32.87 -2.41
C SER A 55 12.92 33.34 -3.78
N PHE A 56 13.88 33.35 -4.72
CA PHE A 56 13.66 33.79 -6.07
C PHE A 56 13.83 32.65 -7.03
N TRP A 57 12.80 32.43 -7.85
CA TRP A 57 12.83 31.36 -8.85
C TRP A 57 12.72 31.94 -10.24
N ILE A 58 13.74 31.69 -11.07
CA ILE A 58 13.77 32.07 -12.46
C ILE A 58 13.93 30.83 -13.34
N LYS A 59 13.09 30.70 -14.36
CA LYS A 59 13.20 29.58 -15.33
C LYS A 59 14.35 29.87 -16.30
N GLY A 60 15.12 28.85 -16.67
CA GLY A 60 16.27 28.94 -17.54
C GLY A 60 16.03 29.69 -18.87
N PRO A 61 14.90 29.43 -19.57
CA PRO A 61 14.54 30.19 -20.78
C PRO A 61 14.39 31.70 -20.57
N ASN A 62 14.16 32.14 -19.34
CA ASN A 62 14.00 33.55 -18.98
C ASN A 62 15.33 34.23 -18.56
N THR A 63 16.43 33.45 -18.47
CA THR A 63 17.75 34.03 -18.13
C THR A 63 18.39 34.71 -19.32
N ALA A 64 19.02 35.89 -19.09
CA ALA A 64 19.71 36.66 -20.14
C ALA A 64 20.98 35.95 -20.66
N PHE A 65 21.54 35.00 -19.90
CA PHE A 65 22.87 34.45 -20.17
C PHE A 65 22.82 33.11 -20.94
N GLY A 66 21.73 32.36 -20.88
CA GLY A 66 21.58 31.11 -21.60
C GLY A 66 21.18 31.28 -23.06
N GLN A 67 21.65 30.42 -23.97
CA GLN A 67 21.18 30.40 -25.36
C GLN A 67 20.02 29.39 -25.49
N TRP A 68 18.88 29.83 -26.00
CA TRP A 68 17.72 28.97 -26.19
C TRP A 68 18.00 27.74 -27.06
N LYS A 69 18.80 27.90 -28.11
CA LYS A 69 19.21 26.80 -28.96
C LYS A 69 19.91 25.71 -28.17
N THR A 70 20.81 26.07 -27.24
CA THR A 70 21.53 25.12 -26.39
C THR A 70 20.57 24.46 -25.40
N LEU A 71 19.68 25.20 -24.77
CA LEU A 71 18.69 24.64 -23.81
C LEU A 71 17.75 23.61 -24.47
N VAL A 72 17.28 23.95 -25.70
CA VAL A 72 16.41 23.05 -26.49
C VAL A 72 17.18 21.80 -26.91
N LEU A 73 18.40 21.98 -27.44
CA LEU A 73 19.24 20.87 -27.89
C LEU A 73 19.56 19.89 -26.73
N ASN A 74 19.96 20.41 -25.58
CA ASN A 74 20.25 19.61 -24.40
C ASN A 74 19.04 18.79 -23.99
N LYS A 75 17.85 19.39 -24.01
CA LYS A 75 16.61 18.69 -23.68
C LYS A 75 16.30 17.57 -24.67
N LEU A 76 16.37 17.85 -25.97
CA LEU A 76 16.09 16.84 -27.00
C LEU A 76 17.06 15.67 -26.95
N LEU A 77 18.36 15.92 -26.74
CA LEU A 77 19.36 14.85 -26.57
C LEU A 77 19.10 14.03 -25.31
N ALA A 78 18.70 14.66 -24.22
CA ALA A 78 18.37 13.98 -22.99
C ALA A 78 17.10 13.11 -23.11
N GLU A 79 16.08 13.59 -23.84
CA GLU A 79 14.85 12.82 -24.16
C GLU A 79 15.16 11.63 -25.07
N GLU A 80 16.04 11.82 -26.07
CA GLU A 80 16.47 10.72 -26.94
C GLU A 80 17.25 9.65 -26.16
N GLU A 81 18.17 10.04 -25.28
CA GLU A 81 18.91 9.09 -24.42
C GLU A 81 17.95 8.34 -23.51
N TYR A 82 17.00 9.04 -22.88
CA TYR A 82 16.00 8.40 -22.04
C TYR A 82 15.16 7.37 -22.83
N SER A 83 14.73 7.72 -24.03
CA SER A 83 13.93 6.82 -24.87
C SER A 83 14.69 5.56 -25.30
N LYS A 84 16.01 5.65 -25.49
CA LYS A 84 16.87 4.54 -25.91
C LYS A 84 17.35 3.66 -24.77
N THR A 85 17.61 4.24 -23.60
CA THR A 85 18.33 3.58 -22.51
C THR A 85 17.53 3.47 -21.21
N GLY A 86 16.42 4.22 -21.08
CA GLY A 86 15.69 4.38 -19.81
C GLY A 86 16.44 5.19 -18.75
N ASN A 87 17.63 5.76 -19.08
CA ASN A 87 18.42 6.55 -18.16
C ASN A 87 17.88 8.00 -18.10
N ASP A 88 17.23 8.37 -17.02
CA ASP A 88 16.61 9.68 -16.81
C ASP A 88 17.57 10.77 -16.28
N ARG A 89 18.81 10.41 -15.98
CA ARG A 89 19.78 11.31 -15.35
C ARG A 89 20.08 12.56 -16.18
N PRO A 90 20.33 12.48 -17.52
CA PRO A 90 20.50 13.66 -18.35
C PRO A 90 19.24 14.52 -18.41
N LEU A 91 18.07 13.90 -18.50
CA LEU A 91 16.80 14.60 -18.53
C LEU A 91 16.54 15.37 -17.22
N LYS A 92 16.82 14.75 -16.09
CA LYS A 92 16.77 15.39 -14.77
C LYS A 92 17.72 16.58 -14.67
N THR A 93 18.95 16.43 -15.17
CA THR A 93 19.92 17.53 -15.17
C THR A 93 19.42 18.70 -15.98
N THR A 94 18.98 18.47 -17.22
CA THR A 94 18.45 19.51 -18.11
C THR A 94 17.23 20.21 -17.50
N VAL A 95 16.26 19.48 -16.93
CA VAL A 95 15.08 20.10 -16.33
C VAL A 95 15.43 20.94 -15.10
N ASN A 96 16.25 20.40 -14.19
CA ASN A 96 16.59 21.11 -12.96
C ASN A 96 17.54 22.28 -13.17
N THR A 97 18.54 22.12 -14.04
CA THR A 97 19.64 23.09 -14.20
C THR A 97 19.37 24.05 -15.36
N ASP A 98 19.02 23.51 -16.54
CA ASP A 98 18.88 24.32 -17.74
C ASP A 98 17.53 25.03 -17.81
N GLN A 99 16.45 24.37 -17.32
CA GLN A 99 15.11 24.93 -17.34
C GLN A 99 14.71 25.58 -16.02
N GLY A 100 15.40 25.24 -14.91
CA GLY A 100 15.09 25.75 -13.58
C GLY A 100 13.73 25.28 -13.09
N GLU A 101 13.33 24.06 -13.45
CA GLU A 101 12.08 23.44 -13.02
C GLU A 101 12.33 22.19 -12.17
N PRO A 102 11.48 21.88 -11.21
CA PRO A 102 11.55 20.60 -10.50
C PRO A 102 11.35 19.45 -11.49
N TYR A 103 12.32 18.55 -11.55
CA TYR A 103 12.21 17.36 -12.39
C TYR A 103 11.17 16.39 -11.84
N THR A 104 10.22 16.02 -12.66
CA THR A 104 9.30 14.91 -12.42
C THR A 104 9.63 13.82 -13.43
N PRO A 105 10.03 12.62 -12.99
CA PRO A 105 10.30 11.52 -13.90
C PRO A 105 9.09 11.20 -14.79
N PRO A 106 9.28 10.86 -16.07
CA PRO A 106 8.17 10.61 -17.02
C PRO A 106 7.18 9.56 -16.52
N HIS A 107 7.65 8.49 -15.89
CA HIS A 107 6.82 7.45 -15.31
C HIS A 107 5.98 7.91 -14.11
N ILE A 108 6.31 9.05 -13.47
CA ILE A 108 5.46 9.70 -12.46
C ILE A 108 4.42 10.61 -13.14
N ALA A 109 4.79 11.23 -14.27
CA ALA A 109 3.85 12.06 -15.03
C ALA A 109 2.73 11.23 -15.68
N GLU A 110 2.98 9.95 -15.94
CA GLU A 110 2.01 8.95 -16.41
C GLU A 110 1.34 8.17 -15.26
N ALA A 111 1.63 8.53 -14.00
CA ALA A 111 1.04 7.86 -12.85
C ALA A 111 -0.49 8.01 -12.87
N ARG A 112 -1.16 6.92 -12.47
CA ARG A 112 -2.62 6.88 -12.33
C ARG A 112 -3.10 8.00 -11.40
N ALA A 113 -4.14 8.72 -11.82
CA ALA A 113 -4.74 9.72 -10.97
C ALA A 113 -5.57 9.05 -9.84
N PRO A 114 -5.45 9.50 -8.59
CA PRO A 114 -6.26 8.99 -7.49
C PRO A 114 -7.76 9.14 -7.75
N GLU A 115 -8.15 10.21 -8.41
CA GLU A 115 -9.53 10.54 -8.79
C GLU A 115 -10.12 9.45 -9.72
N ASP A 116 -9.35 8.93 -10.68
CA ASP A 116 -9.80 7.86 -11.59
C ASP A 116 -10.13 6.56 -10.84
N LEU A 117 -9.43 6.29 -9.73
CA LEU A 117 -9.74 5.16 -8.86
C LEU A 117 -10.97 5.42 -8.00
N MET A 118 -11.14 6.64 -7.51
CA MET A 118 -12.27 7.05 -6.70
C MET A 118 -13.57 7.06 -7.51
N ASP A 119 -13.54 7.54 -8.76
CA ASP A 119 -14.72 7.63 -9.63
C ASP A 119 -15.32 6.26 -9.98
N ARG A 120 -14.55 5.18 -9.88
CA ARG A 120 -15.04 3.81 -10.09
C ARG A 120 -15.43 3.08 -8.80
N ALA A 121 -15.44 3.77 -7.66
CA ALA A 121 -15.85 3.18 -6.40
C ALA A 121 -17.33 2.78 -6.44
N ALA A 122 -17.62 1.62 -5.85
CA ALA A 122 -18.96 1.05 -5.83
C ALA A 122 -19.70 1.39 -4.54
N ASN A 123 -21.02 1.48 -4.61
CA ASN A 123 -21.86 1.65 -3.43
C ASN A 123 -21.88 0.33 -2.62
N ILE A 124 -20.91 0.17 -1.74
CA ILE A 124 -20.80 -0.97 -0.83
C ILE A 124 -20.94 -0.43 0.60
N PRO A 125 -21.90 -0.93 1.39
CA PRO A 125 -22.06 -0.47 2.76
C PRO A 125 -20.80 -0.69 3.61
N GLU A 126 -20.47 0.30 4.43
CA GLU A 126 -19.29 0.21 5.33
C GLU A 126 -19.40 -1.00 6.25
N LYS A 127 -18.29 -1.67 6.48
CA LYS A 127 -18.19 -2.84 7.37
C LYS A 127 -19.15 -3.98 7.05
N THR A 128 -19.55 -4.10 5.81
CA THR A 128 -20.47 -5.14 5.33
C THR A 128 -19.82 -5.96 4.24
N VAL A 129 -19.94 -7.28 4.31
CA VAL A 129 -19.35 -8.21 3.33
C VAL A 129 -20.28 -8.31 2.12
N PRO A 130 -19.88 -7.86 0.94
CA PRO A 130 -20.72 -7.91 -0.25
C PRO A 130 -20.86 -9.33 -0.82
N VAL A 131 -21.89 -9.52 -1.62
CA VAL A 131 -22.17 -10.81 -2.28
C VAL A 131 -20.99 -11.32 -3.10
N GLY A 132 -20.79 -12.63 -3.10
CA GLY A 132 -19.72 -13.30 -3.83
C GLY A 132 -18.40 -13.45 -3.08
N VAL A 133 -18.21 -12.73 -1.97
CA VAL A 133 -17.05 -12.92 -1.10
C VAL A 133 -17.08 -14.30 -0.46
N ARG A 134 -15.97 -15.02 -0.52
CA ARG A 134 -15.82 -16.37 0.03
C ARG A 134 -15.15 -16.40 1.40
N PHE A 135 -14.23 -15.50 1.65
CA PHE A 135 -13.56 -15.38 2.95
C PHE A 135 -12.94 -13.98 3.10
N LEU A 136 -12.60 -13.63 4.34
CA LEU A 136 -11.96 -12.36 4.68
C LEU A 136 -10.49 -12.54 5.03
N ILE A 137 -9.67 -11.59 4.60
CA ILE A 137 -8.30 -11.40 5.02
C ILE A 137 -8.17 -10.02 5.66
N ALA A 138 -7.61 -9.95 6.86
CA ALA A 138 -7.18 -8.67 7.43
C ALA A 138 -5.67 -8.51 7.25
N THR A 139 -5.25 -7.27 7.05
CA THR A 139 -3.84 -6.91 6.91
C THR A 139 -3.52 -5.77 7.87
N ILE A 140 -2.31 -5.82 8.44
CA ILE A 140 -1.87 -4.89 9.47
C ILE A 140 -0.50 -4.36 9.11
N ASP A 141 -0.40 -3.04 8.99
CA ASP A 141 0.85 -2.31 8.92
C ASP A 141 1.18 -1.71 10.29
N VAL A 142 2.43 -1.90 10.76
CA VAL A 142 2.84 -1.54 12.12
C VAL A 142 3.56 -0.20 12.10
N GLN A 143 2.87 0.84 12.55
CA GLN A 143 3.39 2.20 12.64
C GLN A 143 3.94 2.53 14.05
N LYS A 144 4.55 3.70 14.22
CA LYS A 144 5.14 4.13 15.51
C LYS A 144 4.14 4.12 16.66
N ASN A 145 2.92 4.58 16.40
CA ASN A 145 1.90 4.88 17.41
C ASN A 145 0.51 4.33 17.05
N ARG A 146 0.43 3.38 16.12
CA ARG A 146 -0.80 2.72 15.71
C ARG A 146 -0.53 1.43 14.96
N PHE A 147 -1.54 0.58 14.88
CA PHE A 147 -1.66 -0.46 13.88
C PHE A 147 -2.67 0.02 12.82
N GLU A 148 -2.26 0.11 11.57
CA GLU A 148 -3.16 0.41 10.46
C GLU A 148 -3.73 -0.90 9.95
N VAL A 149 -5.05 -1.05 9.99
CA VAL A 149 -5.74 -2.30 9.65
C VAL A 149 -6.62 -2.09 8.43
N GLN A 150 -6.56 -3.04 7.49
CA GLN A 150 -7.50 -3.10 6.36
C GLN A 150 -8.04 -4.52 6.22
N VAL A 151 -9.33 -4.64 5.94
CA VAL A 151 -10.00 -5.93 5.76
C VAL A 151 -10.48 -6.05 4.33
N HIS A 152 -10.17 -7.19 3.73
CA HIS A 152 -10.49 -7.49 2.34
C HIS A 152 -11.37 -8.72 2.24
N GLY A 153 -12.40 -8.64 1.42
CA GLY A 153 -13.15 -9.79 0.93
C GLY A 153 -12.50 -10.37 -0.31
N ILE A 154 -12.42 -11.70 -0.37
CA ILE A 154 -11.84 -12.43 -1.49
C ILE A 154 -12.94 -13.08 -2.29
N ARG A 155 -12.99 -12.78 -3.59
CA ARG A 155 -13.95 -13.35 -4.54
C ARG A 155 -13.25 -14.29 -5.52
N PRO A 156 -13.98 -15.30 -6.05
CA PRO A 156 -13.53 -16.11 -7.18
C PRO A 156 -13.22 -15.27 -8.40
N ALA A 157 -12.10 -15.56 -9.04
CA ALA A 157 -11.78 -15.08 -10.38
C ALA A 157 -11.16 -16.23 -11.19
N ALA A 158 -10.95 -16.07 -12.50
CA ALA A 158 -10.50 -17.16 -13.38
C ALA A 158 -9.15 -17.76 -12.93
N ASP A 159 -8.04 -17.13 -13.17
CA ASP A 159 -6.72 -17.66 -12.82
C ASP A 159 -6.07 -16.90 -11.64
N THR A 160 -6.88 -16.25 -10.81
CA THR A 160 -6.43 -15.42 -9.69
C THR A 160 -7.59 -15.22 -8.70
N VAL A 161 -7.60 -14.10 -7.98
CA VAL A 161 -8.68 -13.68 -7.08
C VAL A 161 -9.04 -12.23 -7.36
N ASP A 162 -10.30 -11.86 -7.14
CA ASP A 162 -10.71 -10.47 -7.03
C ASP A 162 -10.77 -10.07 -5.56
N LEU A 163 -10.46 -8.82 -5.29
CA LEU A 163 -10.44 -8.25 -3.94
C LEU A 163 -11.53 -7.19 -3.79
N VAL A 164 -12.08 -7.05 -2.60
CA VAL A 164 -12.94 -5.92 -2.24
C VAL A 164 -12.55 -5.41 -0.87
N VAL A 165 -12.42 -4.09 -0.71
CA VAL A 165 -12.16 -3.48 0.60
C VAL A 165 -13.47 -3.48 1.40
N VAL A 166 -13.44 -4.03 2.62
CA VAL A 166 -14.62 -4.17 3.50
C VAL A 166 -14.55 -3.20 4.68
N ASP A 167 -13.36 -2.99 5.23
CA ASP A 167 -13.14 -2.09 6.38
C ASP A 167 -11.72 -1.55 6.38
N ARG A 168 -11.53 -0.34 6.92
CA ARG A 168 -10.23 0.25 7.18
C ARG A 168 -10.28 1.08 8.46
N PHE A 169 -9.39 0.81 9.38
CA PHE A 169 -9.34 1.53 10.65
C PHE A 169 -7.96 1.46 11.30
N PRO A 170 -7.56 2.49 12.05
CA PRO A 170 -6.38 2.44 12.89
C PRO A 170 -6.73 1.96 14.31
N ILE A 171 -5.84 1.17 14.91
CA ILE A 171 -5.84 0.91 16.36
C ILE A 171 -4.82 1.86 16.99
N ILE A 172 -5.32 2.91 17.65
CA ILE A 172 -4.49 4.02 18.14
C ILE A 172 -4.41 4.12 19.67
N LYS A 173 -5.39 3.58 20.38
CA LYS A 173 -5.48 3.66 21.85
C LYS A 173 -5.17 2.33 22.51
N SER A 174 -4.18 2.34 23.40
CA SER A 174 -3.80 1.21 24.24
C SER A 174 -4.85 0.94 25.32
N LYS A 175 -4.76 -0.24 25.96
CA LYS A 175 -5.45 -0.49 27.25
C LYS A 175 -4.71 0.11 28.45
N ARG A 176 -3.48 0.60 28.24
CA ARG A 176 -2.70 1.31 29.27
C ARG A 176 -3.31 2.67 29.52
N LEU A 177 -3.29 3.10 30.79
CA LEU A 177 -3.80 4.39 31.22
C LEU A 177 -2.63 5.28 31.70
N ASP A 178 -2.79 6.58 31.59
CA ASP A 178 -1.93 7.58 32.24
C ASP A 178 -2.37 7.84 33.67
N GLU A 179 -1.74 8.84 34.33
CA GLU A 179 -2.02 9.20 35.70
C GLU A 179 -3.44 9.78 35.93
N ASP A 180 -4.03 10.32 34.84
CA ASP A 180 -5.38 10.90 34.85
C ASP A 180 -6.46 9.84 34.46
N GLY A 181 -6.05 8.62 34.20
CA GLY A 181 -6.95 7.52 33.77
C GLY A 181 -7.31 7.53 32.27
N GLU A 182 -6.66 8.36 31.46
CA GLU A 182 -6.86 8.43 30.03
C GLU A 182 -6.05 7.33 29.31
N ARG A 183 -6.64 6.78 28.22
CA ARG A 183 -5.97 5.73 27.42
C ARG A 183 -4.77 6.30 26.67
N LEU A 184 -3.61 5.72 26.90
CA LEU A 184 -2.37 6.07 26.19
C LEU A 184 -2.42 5.66 24.72
N TRP A 185 -1.52 6.23 23.94
CA TRP A 185 -1.30 5.81 22.55
C TRP A 185 -0.62 4.45 22.50
N VAL A 186 -0.99 3.67 21.49
CA VAL A 186 -0.30 2.43 21.14
C VAL A 186 1.16 2.72 20.78
N ASN A 187 2.06 1.87 21.24
CA ASN A 187 3.48 1.91 20.85
C ASN A 187 4.02 0.48 20.67
N PRO A 188 3.88 -0.10 19.47
CA PRO A 188 4.20 -1.49 19.20
C PRO A 188 5.67 -1.87 19.43
N GLY A 189 6.60 -0.90 19.30
CA GLY A 189 8.01 -1.14 19.53
C GLY A 189 8.37 -1.28 21.00
N SER A 190 7.70 -0.54 21.89
CA SER A 190 8.06 -0.47 23.32
C SER A 190 7.16 -1.33 24.22
N TYR A 191 5.90 -1.56 23.82
CA TYR A 191 4.91 -2.21 24.68
C TYR A 191 4.31 -3.48 24.05
N PRO A 192 4.82 -4.66 24.43
CA PRO A 192 4.33 -5.96 23.93
C PRO A 192 2.85 -6.23 24.22
N GLU A 193 2.29 -5.59 25.26
CA GLU A 193 0.87 -5.69 25.61
C GLU A 193 -0.06 -5.04 24.60
N ASP A 194 0.38 -4.00 23.90
CA ASP A 194 -0.41 -3.32 22.87
C ASP A 194 -0.76 -4.25 21.71
N TRP A 195 0.07 -5.24 21.45
CA TRP A 195 -0.19 -6.26 20.43
C TRP A 195 -1.42 -7.13 20.74
N LEU A 196 -1.80 -7.25 22.00
CA LEU A 196 -2.99 -8.01 22.38
C LEU A 196 -4.29 -7.40 21.87
N LEU A 197 -4.29 -6.09 21.54
CA LEU A 197 -5.43 -5.44 20.89
C LEU A 197 -5.80 -6.12 19.58
N ILE A 198 -4.81 -6.63 18.84
CA ILE A 198 -5.03 -7.32 17.57
C ILE A 198 -5.91 -8.56 17.73
N VAL A 199 -5.91 -9.20 18.91
CA VAL A 199 -6.75 -10.38 19.16
C VAL A 199 -8.22 -10.02 19.09
N ASP A 200 -8.62 -9.01 19.86
CA ASP A 200 -10.03 -8.63 19.98
C ASP A 200 -10.50 -7.74 18.82
N GLU A 201 -9.65 -6.78 18.41
CA GLU A 201 -10.02 -5.80 17.37
C GLU A 201 -9.92 -6.34 15.94
N VAL A 202 -9.12 -7.42 15.71
CA VAL A 202 -8.91 -7.96 14.38
C VAL A 202 -9.20 -9.46 14.30
N ILE A 203 -8.47 -10.32 15.02
CA ILE A 203 -8.55 -11.79 14.81
C ILE A 203 -9.93 -12.33 15.12
N LYS A 204 -10.59 -11.81 16.15
CA LYS A 204 -11.94 -12.21 16.59
C LYS A 204 -13.07 -11.39 15.97
N ARG A 205 -12.72 -10.34 15.21
CA ARG A 205 -13.72 -9.48 14.58
C ARG A 205 -14.49 -10.23 13.51
N THR A 206 -15.77 -9.96 13.43
CA THR A 206 -16.68 -10.51 12.42
C THR A 206 -17.42 -9.38 11.71
N TYR A 207 -17.84 -9.61 10.50
CA TYR A 207 -18.54 -8.62 9.67
C TYR A 207 -19.86 -9.17 9.19
N PRO A 208 -20.96 -8.39 9.25
CA PRO A 208 -22.24 -8.79 8.68
C PRO A 208 -22.08 -9.01 7.18
N VAL A 209 -22.72 -10.05 6.65
CA VAL A 209 -22.85 -10.25 5.21
C VAL A 209 -24.09 -9.55 4.70
N VAL A 210 -24.10 -9.14 3.42
CA VAL A 210 -25.33 -8.66 2.77
C VAL A 210 -26.31 -9.83 2.71
N ASP A 211 -27.27 -9.85 3.63
CA ASP A 211 -28.31 -10.88 3.73
C ASP A 211 -29.66 -10.23 3.35
N LEU A 212 -30.05 -10.43 2.09
CA LEU A 212 -31.29 -9.86 1.54
C LEU A 212 -32.54 -10.52 2.12
N ASP A 213 -32.43 -11.76 2.61
CA ASP A 213 -33.54 -12.51 3.17
C ASP A 213 -33.79 -12.18 4.64
N ASN A 214 -32.74 -11.73 5.35
CA ASN A 214 -32.85 -11.37 6.77
C ASN A 214 -31.96 -10.16 7.12
N PRO A 215 -32.30 -8.96 6.64
CA PRO A 215 -31.47 -7.76 6.82
C PRO A 215 -31.40 -7.28 8.27
N GLU A 216 -32.37 -7.61 9.13
CA GLU A 216 -32.38 -7.20 10.54
C GLU A 216 -31.47 -8.05 11.43
N ASN A 217 -31.23 -9.29 11.04
CA ASN A 217 -30.32 -10.19 11.74
C ASN A 217 -29.42 -10.95 10.77
N PRO A 218 -28.50 -10.26 10.09
CA PRO A 218 -27.66 -10.86 9.08
C PRO A 218 -26.68 -11.86 9.69
N ARG A 219 -26.32 -12.88 8.91
CA ARG A 219 -25.17 -13.72 9.25
C ARG A 219 -23.89 -12.88 9.28
N HIS A 220 -22.90 -13.34 9.98
CA HIS A 220 -21.59 -12.70 10.07
C HIS A 220 -20.51 -13.61 9.47
N MET A 221 -19.50 -13.00 8.86
CA MET A 221 -18.30 -13.71 8.38
C MET A 221 -17.12 -13.38 9.28
N ALA A 222 -16.45 -14.45 9.74
CA ALA A 222 -15.21 -14.32 10.50
C ALA A 222 -13.99 -14.17 9.58
N ILE A 223 -12.95 -13.46 10.06
CA ILE A 223 -11.68 -13.31 9.34
C ILE A 223 -10.97 -14.65 9.28
N ARG A 224 -10.61 -15.11 8.08
CA ARG A 224 -9.89 -16.37 7.84
C ARG A 224 -8.41 -16.26 8.20
N ALA A 225 -7.77 -15.16 7.85
CA ALA A 225 -6.34 -14.99 8.01
C ALA A 225 -5.99 -13.52 8.23
N VAL A 226 -4.91 -13.28 8.97
CA VAL A 226 -4.38 -11.95 9.26
C VAL A 226 -2.91 -11.92 8.84
N ALA A 227 -2.51 -10.99 7.97
CA ALA A 227 -1.11 -10.67 7.69
C ALA A 227 -0.71 -9.46 8.53
N CYS A 228 0.45 -9.53 9.17
CA CYS A 228 0.98 -8.40 9.95
C CYS A 228 2.45 -8.18 9.60
N ASP A 229 2.80 -6.93 9.26
CA ASP A 229 4.20 -6.59 9.11
C ASP A 229 4.97 -6.83 10.40
N SER A 230 6.15 -7.42 10.27
CA SER A 230 7.04 -7.74 11.38
C SER A 230 8.39 -7.05 11.27
N GLY A 231 8.52 -6.16 10.29
CA GLY A 231 9.73 -5.38 10.03
C GLY A 231 9.69 -4.00 10.69
N GLY A 232 10.67 -3.19 10.34
CA GLY A 232 10.72 -1.77 10.64
C GLY A 232 11.55 -1.41 11.87
N ARG A 233 10.95 -0.68 12.82
CA ARG A 233 11.66 -0.03 13.94
C ARG A 233 12.14 -1.01 15.00
N ASP A 234 13.10 -0.55 15.80
CA ASP A 234 13.62 -1.28 16.95
C ASP A 234 12.48 -1.72 17.88
N GLY A 235 12.58 -2.97 18.37
CA GLY A 235 11.62 -3.59 19.24
C GLY A 235 10.37 -4.19 18.55
N VAL A 236 9.96 -3.71 17.38
CA VAL A 236 8.77 -4.21 16.67
C VAL A 236 8.91 -5.68 16.32
N THR A 237 10.02 -6.10 15.75
CA THR A 237 10.26 -7.50 15.38
C THR A 237 10.23 -8.43 16.59
N ALA A 238 10.89 -8.06 17.68
CA ALA A 238 10.92 -8.85 18.91
C ALA A 238 9.51 -8.99 19.52
N ASN A 239 8.76 -7.88 19.57
CA ASN A 239 7.39 -7.87 20.09
C ASN A 239 6.42 -8.66 19.19
N ALA A 240 6.56 -8.58 17.85
CA ALA A 240 5.79 -9.38 16.90
C ALA A 240 6.02 -10.89 17.13
N TYR A 241 7.26 -11.30 17.33
CA TYR A 241 7.59 -12.70 17.65
C TYR A 241 7.07 -13.12 19.01
N GLY A 242 7.16 -12.25 20.01
CA GLY A 242 6.55 -12.46 21.33
C GLY A 242 5.04 -12.64 21.25
N PHE A 243 4.38 -11.80 20.46
CA PHE A 243 2.94 -11.90 20.20
C PHE A 243 2.57 -13.20 19.49
N TYR A 244 3.32 -13.60 18.44
CA TYR A 244 3.09 -14.89 17.79
C TYR A 244 3.15 -16.06 18.76
N ARG A 245 4.09 -16.06 19.73
CA ARG A 245 4.16 -17.10 20.78
C ARG A 245 2.93 -17.10 21.69
N LYS A 246 2.40 -15.91 22.04
CA LYS A 246 1.14 -15.77 22.78
C LYS A 246 -0.03 -16.34 21.98
N LEU A 247 -0.14 -15.99 20.69
CA LEU A 247 -1.17 -16.55 19.79
C LEU A 247 -1.08 -18.07 19.66
N ARG A 248 0.13 -18.65 19.66
CA ARG A 248 0.32 -20.12 19.66
C ARG A 248 -0.26 -20.75 20.91
N LYS A 249 -0.03 -20.14 22.10
CA LYS A 249 -0.63 -20.61 23.36
C LYS A 249 -2.15 -20.49 23.37
N MET A 250 -2.69 -19.47 22.72
CA MET A 250 -4.13 -19.25 22.57
C MET A 250 -4.78 -20.13 21.47
N GLY A 251 -4.00 -20.92 20.70
CA GLY A 251 -4.53 -21.69 19.57
C GLY A 251 -4.85 -20.86 18.32
N LEU A 252 -4.51 -19.57 18.30
CA LEU A 252 -4.85 -18.64 17.22
C LEU A 252 -3.75 -18.48 16.15
N ALA A 253 -2.55 -19.03 16.36
CA ALA A 253 -1.41 -18.85 15.46
C ALA A 253 -1.66 -19.35 14.02
N GLY A 254 -2.60 -20.27 13.82
CA GLY A 254 -2.98 -20.76 12.49
C GLY A 254 -3.73 -19.75 11.62
N ARG A 255 -4.15 -18.61 12.20
CA ARG A 255 -4.84 -17.52 11.52
C ARG A 255 -3.97 -16.28 11.35
N PHE A 256 -2.76 -16.24 11.93
CA PHE A 256 -1.92 -15.06 11.96
C PHE A 256 -0.57 -15.32 11.31
N PHE A 257 -0.19 -14.47 10.38
CA PHE A 257 0.99 -14.60 9.55
C PHE A 257 1.84 -13.34 9.64
N LEU A 258 3.06 -13.48 10.13
CA LEU A 258 4.04 -12.41 10.08
C LEU A 258 4.60 -12.31 8.66
N VAL A 259 4.65 -11.11 8.11
CA VAL A 259 5.19 -10.84 6.79
C VAL A 259 6.42 -9.94 6.88
N LYS A 260 7.31 -10.03 5.88
CA LYS A 260 8.50 -9.19 5.75
C LYS A 260 8.93 -9.13 4.29
N GLY A 261 9.38 -7.97 3.83
CA GLY A 261 9.92 -7.81 2.48
C GLY A 261 11.19 -8.64 2.24
N ASP A 262 11.30 -9.26 1.07
CA ASP A 262 12.51 -9.90 0.55
C ASP A 262 13.12 -9.02 -0.55
N HIS A 263 14.35 -8.61 -0.36
CA HIS A 263 15.04 -7.71 -1.28
C HIS A 263 15.71 -8.44 -2.47
N ARG A 264 15.67 -9.77 -2.50
CA ARG A 264 16.26 -10.56 -3.59
C ARG A 264 15.35 -10.54 -4.82
N PRO A 265 15.82 -10.05 -5.99
CA PRO A 265 14.98 -9.94 -7.19
C PRO A 265 14.42 -11.30 -7.67
N THR A 266 15.17 -12.37 -7.45
CA THR A 266 14.82 -13.74 -7.88
C THR A 266 14.08 -14.55 -6.83
N ALA A 267 13.74 -13.95 -5.69
CA ALA A 267 12.97 -14.64 -4.65
C ALA A 267 11.57 -15.05 -5.15
N PRO A 268 11.02 -16.18 -4.68
CA PRO A 268 9.64 -16.52 -4.93
C PRO A 268 8.68 -15.41 -4.45
N ARG A 269 7.49 -15.30 -5.05
CA ARG A 269 6.48 -14.31 -4.67
C ARG A 269 6.24 -14.29 -3.16
N VAL A 270 6.07 -15.46 -2.56
CA VAL A 270 5.92 -15.65 -1.12
C VAL A 270 6.68 -16.90 -0.69
N GLN A 271 7.54 -16.78 0.30
CA GLN A 271 8.32 -17.89 0.85
C GLN A 271 8.17 -17.95 2.37
N LYS A 272 7.72 -19.07 2.88
CA LYS A 272 7.72 -19.32 4.33
C LYS A 272 9.14 -19.62 4.81
N THR A 273 9.61 -18.90 5.81
CA THR A 273 10.93 -19.08 6.41
C THR A 273 10.83 -19.14 7.94
N PHE A 274 11.91 -19.56 8.57
CA PHE A 274 12.05 -19.61 10.03
C PHE A 274 13.34 -18.86 10.40
N PRO A 275 13.24 -17.57 10.71
CA PRO A 275 14.40 -16.78 11.11
C PRO A 275 15.16 -17.40 12.27
N ASP A 276 16.49 -17.18 12.30
CA ASP A 276 17.40 -17.66 13.33
C ASP A 276 17.44 -19.20 13.52
N SER A 277 16.99 -19.97 12.54
CA SER A 277 16.97 -21.46 12.62
C SER A 277 18.36 -22.07 12.80
N GLN A 278 19.40 -21.41 12.30
CA GLN A 278 20.80 -21.86 12.41
C GLN A 278 21.59 -21.17 13.54
N ARG A 279 21.01 -20.18 14.21
CA ARG A 279 21.65 -19.49 15.34
C ARG A 279 21.55 -20.31 16.61
N LYS A 280 22.71 -20.58 17.21
CA LYS A 280 22.82 -21.27 18.52
C LYS A 280 22.80 -20.29 19.71
N ASP A 281 22.82 -19.03 19.41
CA ASP A 281 22.89 -17.93 20.37
C ASP A 281 21.55 -17.81 21.11
N ARG A 282 21.63 -17.69 22.44
CA ARG A 282 20.45 -17.59 23.32
C ARG A 282 19.70 -16.27 23.19
N THR A 283 20.33 -15.27 22.58
CA THR A 283 19.77 -13.93 22.36
C THR A 283 18.96 -13.82 21.06
N ALA A 284 18.96 -14.86 20.22
CA ALA A 284 18.19 -14.87 18.97
C ALA A 284 16.68 -14.81 19.24
N ASP A 285 16.01 -13.82 18.62
CA ASP A 285 14.59 -13.51 18.87
C ASP A 285 13.64 -14.61 18.39
N ALA A 286 13.87 -15.18 17.23
CA ALA A 286 12.99 -16.18 16.60
C ALA A 286 13.38 -17.63 16.92
N ARG A 287 14.66 -17.93 17.08
CA ARG A 287 15.21 -19.26 17.37
C ARG A 287 14.69 -20.39 16.46
N GLY A 288 14.36 -20.07 15.20
CA GLY A 288 13.84 -21.03 14.24
C GLY A 288 12.43 -21.55 14.51
N GLU A 289 11.69 -20.99 15.46
CA GLU A 289 10.35 -21.47 15.83
C GLU A 289 9.21 -20.58 15.29
N ILE A 290 9.52 -19.36 14.87
CA ILE A 290 8.55 -18.37 14.37
C ILE A 290 8.51 -18.43 12.86
N PRO A 291 7.40 -18.82 12.23
CA PRO A 291 7.27 -18.72 10.79
C PRO A 291 7.05 -17.27 10.34
N VAL A 292 7.80 -16.83 9.35
CA VAL A 292 7.66 -15.53 8.69
C VAL A 292 7.51 -15.77 7.20
N LEU A 293 6.61 -15.06 6.56
CA LEU A 293 6.46 -15.03 5.11
C LEU A 293 7.35 -13.94 4.54
N LEU A 294 8.36 -14.31 3.78
CA LEU A 294 9.16 -13.39 2.98
C LEU A 294 8.43 -13.10 1.68
N LEU A 295 8.27 -11.83 1.37
CA LEU A 295 7.50 -11.32 0.25
C LEU A 295 8.43 -10.70 -0.80
N ASN A 296 8.44 -11.21 -2.03
CA ASN A 296 9.00 -10.48 -3.15
C ASN A 296 8.07 -9.32 -3.50
N VAL A 297 8.27 -8.19 -2.82
CA VAL A 297 7.37 -7.03 -2.89
C VAL A 297 7.25 -6.48 -4.31
N ASN A 298 8.29 -6.56 -5.13
CA ASN A 298 8.23 -6.06 -6.50
C ASN A 298 7.22 -6.84 -7.35
N ILE A 299 7.28 -8.18 -7.31
CA ILE A 299 6.36 -9.01 -8.10
C ILE A 299 4.92 -8.88 -7.58
N LEU A 300 4.73 -8.77 -6.26
CA LEU A 300 3.41 -8.59 -5.67
C LEU A 300 2.83 -7.23 -6.03
N LYS A 301 3.64 -6.17 -6.00
CA LYS A 301 3.26 -4.81 -6.41
C LYS A 301 2.95 -4.72 -7.90
N ASP A 302 3.68 -5.43 -8.76
CA ASP A 302 3.38 -5.53 -10.20
C ASP A 302 1.96 -6.12 -10.43
N TRP A 303 1.55 -7.10 -9.60
CA TRP A 303 0.19 -7.63 -9.66
C TRP A 303 -0.85 -6.62 -9.19
N VAL A 304 -0.61 -5.93 -8.07
CA VAL A 304 -1.53 -4.91 -7.53
C VAL A 304 -1.71 -3.77 -8.52
N ASP A 305 -0.63 -3.28 -9.13
CA ASP A 305 -0.69 -2.23 -10.15
C ASP A 305 -1.54 -2.63 -11.35
N LYS A 306 -1.32 -3.86 -11.85
CA LYS A 306 -2.15 -4.42 -12.93
C LYS A 306 -3.62 -4.54 -12.51
N ALA A 307 -3.90 -4.96 -11.27
CA ALA A 307 -5.25 -5.08 -10.73
C ALA A 307 -5.94 -3.71 -10.59
N LEU A 308 -5.20 -2.69 -10.18
CA LEU A 308 -5.69 -1.31 -10.14
C LEU A 308 -6.00 -0.74 -11.53
N GLY A 309 -5.37 -1.23 -12.58
CA GLY A 309 -5.65 -0.85 -13.96
C GLY A 309 -6.90 -1.49 -14.58
N ARG A 310 -7.47 -2.54 -13.94
CA ARG A 310 -8.66 -3.22 -14.48
C ARG A 310 -9.94 -2.44 -14.20
N LEU A 311 -10.85 -2.51 -15.16
CA LEU A 311 -12.16 -1.85 -15.05
C LEU A 311 -13.29 -2.81 -14.67
N GLU A 312 -13.09 -4.12 -14.87
CA GLU A 312 -14.11 -5.15 -14.67
C GLU A 312 -13.60 -6.32 -13.83
N PRO A 313 -14.48 -6.94 -13.02
CA PRO A 313 -14.17 -8.12 -12.22
C PRO A 313 -13.81 -9.35 -13.04
N GLY A 314 -13.23 -10.36 -12.39
CA GLY A 314 -13.02 -11.70 -12.94
C GLY A 314 -11.59 -12.03 -13.37
N GLY A 315 -10.63 -11.18 -13.05
CA GLY A 315 -9.24 -11.44 -13.43
C GLY A 315 -8.20 -10.69 -12.63
N GLY A 316 -8.40 -10.54 -11.34
CA GLY A 316 -7.56 -9.74 -10.46
C GLY A 316 -8.03 -8.29 -10.43
N PHE A 317 -9.29 -8.09 -10.12
CA PHE A 317 -9.91 -6.78 -9.94
C PHE A 317 -9.90 -6.39 -8.46
N ILE A 318 -9.74 -5.10 -8.18
CA ILE A 318 -9.87 -4.55 -6.83
C ILE A 318 -11.05 -3.59 -6.81
N GLU A 319 -12.07 -3.95 -6.06
CA GLU A 319 -13.27 -3.14 -5.87
C GLU A 319 -13.13 -2.29 -4.62
N PHE A 320 -13.40 -1.01 -4.76
CA PHE A 320 -13.35 -0.03 -3.69
C PHE A 320 -14.76 0.46 -3.37
N PRO A 321 -15.13 0.55 -2.09
CA PRO A 321 -16.38 1.20 -1.69
C PRO A 321 -16.27 2.73 -1.76
N ASP A 322 -17.40 3.39 -1.98
CA ASP A 322 -17.54 4.84 -2.15
C ASP A 322 -17.38 5.66 -0.86
N TRP A 323 -17.36 5.02 0.31
CA TRP A 323 -17.06 5.68 1.58
C TRP A 323 -15.54 5.90 1.83
N LEU A 324 -14.66 5.35 1.00
CA LEU A 324 -13.23 5.64 1.08
C LEU A 324 -12.95 7.06 0.57
N ASP A 325 -12.13 7.79 1.32
CA ASP A 325 -11.78 9.16 0.98
C ASP A 325 -10.66 9.25 -0.08
N LEU A 326 -10.47 10.44 -0.62
CA LEU A 326 -9.44 10.71 -1.63
C LEU A 326 -8.03 10.42 -1.10
N ASP A 327 -7.78 10.56 0.21
CA ASP A 327 -6.45 10.32 0.79
C ASP A 327 -6.10 8.85 0.75
N PHE A 328 -7.09 7.95 0.89
CA PHE A 328 -6.90 6.51 0.63
C PHE A 328 -6.42 6.25 -0.81
N PHE A 329 -7.07 6.85 -1.80
CA PHE A 329 -6.70 6.65 -3.21
C PHE A 329 -5.35 7.27 -3.55
N LYS A 330 -4.98 8.38 -2.91
CA LYS A 330 -3.63 8.95 -3.03
C LYS A 330 -2.56 7.97 -2.55
N GLU A 331 -2.78 7.25 -1.44
CA GLU A 331 -1.84 6.24 -0.96
C GLU A 331 -1.60 5.11 -1.98
N LEU A 332 -2.56 4.81 -2.86
CA LEU A 332 -2.43 3.81 -3.93
C LEU A 332 -1.63 4.31 -5.14
N CYS A 333 -1.38 5.62 -5.24
CA CYS A 333 -0.75 6.25 -6.40
C CYS A 333 0.62 6.88 -6.09
N VAL A 334 1.20 6.60 -4.90
CA VAL A 334 2.46 7.26 -4.49
C VAL A 334 3.72 6.55 -4.97
N GLU A 335 3.65 5.24 -5.18
CA GLU A 335 4.78 4.46 -5.67
C GLU A 335 4.83 4.41 -7.19
N VAL A 336 6.02 4.31 -7.70
CA VAL A 336 6.28 4.24 -9.14
C VAL A 336 7.24 3.10 -9.44
N ARG A 337 7.03 2.43 -10.58
CA ARG A 337 7.90 1.34 -11.05
C ARG A 337 9.13 1.92 -11.71
N THR A 338 10.30 1.64 -11.17
CA THR A 338 11.60 2.04 -11.72
C THR A 338 12.40 0.80 -12.15
N SER A 339 13.57 1.00 -12.76
CA SER A 339 14.51 -0.08 -13.06
C SER A 339 15.05 -0.80 -11.82
N LYS A 340 14.96 -0.17 -10.65
CA LYS A 340 15.37 -0.75 -9.35
C LYS A 340 14.25 -1.46 -8.61
N GLY A 341 13.01 -1.33 -9.07
CA GLY A 341 11.82 -1.85 -8.42
C GLY A 341 10.80 -0.76 -8.16
N TRP A 342 9.86 -1.02 -7.26
CA TRP A 342 8.88 -0.03 -6.81
C TRP A 342 9.52 0.92 -5.79
N GLU A 343 9.39 2.21 -6.01
CA GLU A 343 9.96 3.27 -5.18
C GLU A 343 8.89 4.31 -4.84
N ASN A 344 8.95 4.83 -3.61
CA ASN A 344 8.18 5.98 -3.16
C ASN A 344 9.10 7.22 -3.12
N PRO A 345 9.28 7.94 -4.23
CA PRO A 345 10.29 8.99 -4.33
C PRO A 345 9.99 10.20 -3.46
N ARG A 346 8.72 10.43 -3.13
CA ARG A 346 8.27 11.54 -2.28
C ARG A 346 8.19 11.16 -0.81
N LYS A 347 8.40 9.88 -0.46
CA LYS A 347 8.23 9.33 0.89
C LYS A 347 6.88 9.68 1.53
N LEU A 348 5.84 9.67 0.72
CA LEU A 348 4.48 9.90 1.14
C LEU A 348 3.91 8.66 1.82
N ARG A 349 2.80 8.86 2.50
CA ARG A 349 2.04 7.79 3.13
C ARG A 349 1.53 6.80 2.06
N GLN A 350 1.69 5.48 2.31
CA GLN A 350 1.38 4.41 1.34
C GLN A 350 0.79 3.16 2.01
N GLU A 351 0.29 3.26 3.24
CA GLU A 351 -0.16 2.08 3.98
C GLU A 351 -1.27 1.32 3.25
N ALA A 352 -2.20 2.02 2.54
CA ALA A 352 -3.25 1.36 1.75
C ALA A 352 -2.67 0.44 0.67
N TRP A 353 -1.61 0.88 -0.02
CA TRP A 353 -0.92 0.09 -1.03
C TRP A 353 -0.29 -1.16 -0.43
N ASP A 354 0.50 -1.01 0.64
CA ASP A 354 1.19 -2.13 1.27
C ASP A 354 0.20 -3.13 1.89
N LEU A 355 -0.93 -2.68 2.45
CA LEU A 355 -1.98 -3.53 3.00
C LEU A 355 -2.66 -4.40 1.92
N ILE A 356 -2.88 -3.88 0.70
CA ILE A 356 -3.36 -4.66 -0.44
C ILE A 356 -2.31 -5.70 -0.87
N VAL A 357 -1.03 -5.32 -0.90
CA VAL A 357 0.08 -6.24 -1.21
C VAL A 357 0.12 -7.41 -0.22
N TYR A 358 -0.03 -7.14 1.08
CA TYR A 358 -0.07 -8.20 2.12
C TYR A 358 -1.30 -9.09 1.98
N CYS A 359 -2.44 -8.52 1.60
CA CYS A 359 -3.65 -9.31 1.30
C CYS A 359 -3.42 -10.28 0.15
N TYR A 360 -2.91 -9.78 -0.98
CA TYR A 360 -2.62 -10.62 -2.11
C TYR A 360 -1.53 -11.68 -1.80
N ALA A 361 -0.50 -11.31 -1.03
CA ALA A 361 0.51 -12.27 -0.58
C ALA A 361 -0.10 -13.43 0.24
N LEU A 362 -1.10 -13.16 1.08
CA LEU A 362 -1.83 -14.23 1.78
C LEU A 362 -2.69 -15.06 0.83
N CYS A 363 -3.31 -14.47 -0.20
CA CYS A 363 -4.02 -15.23 -1.23
C CYS A 363 -3.08 -16.23 -1.93
N VAL A 364 -1.86 -15.79 -2.28
CA VAL A 364 -0.81 -16.65 -2.85
C VAL A 364 -0.40 -17.74 -1.87
N HIS A 365 -0.16 -17.39 -0.60
CA HIS A 365 0.25 -18.33 0.44
C HIS A 365 -0.81 -19.41 0.72
N LEU A 366 -2.07 -19.01 0.74
CA LEU A 366 -3.21 -19.93 0.95
C LEU A 366 -3.55 -20.74 -0.30
N GLY A 367 -2.94 -20.42 -1.45
CA GLY A 367 -3.17 -21.09 -2.72
C GLY A 367 -4.49 -20.68 -3.39
N ALA A 368 -5.11 -19.57 -3.00
CA ALA A 368 -6.43 -19.15 -3.46
C ALA A 368 -6.50 -18.89 -4.98
N GLU A 369 -5.40 -18.48 -5.60
CA GLU A 369 -5.30 -18.31 -7.06
C GLU A 369 -5.49 -19.61 -7.85
N ARG A 370 -5.27 -20.76 -7.20
CA ARG A 370 -5.34 -22.09 -7.84
C ARG A 370 -6.54 -22.91 -7.39
N PHE A 371 -7.47 -22.28 -6.68
CA PHE A 371 -8.67 -22.98 -6.26
C PHE A 371 -9.55 -23.31 -7.45
N LYS A 372 -9.96 -24.57 -7.52
CA LYS A 372 -11.17 -24.93 -8.24
C LYS A 372 -12.33 -24.54 -7.33
N TRP A 373 -12.95 -23.41 -7.59
CA TRP A 373 -13.93 -22.80 -6.70
C TRP A 373 -15.14 -23.70 -6.40
N ASP A 374 -15.47 -24.62 -7.31
CA ASP A 374 -16.49 -25.66 -7.10
C ASP A 374 -16.06 -26.73 -6.06
N ALA A 375 -14.76 -26.92 -5.90
CA ALA A 375 -14.15 -27.84 -4.94
C ALA A 375 -13.23 -27.11 -3.94
N ALA A 376 -13.55 -25.87 -3.62
CA ALA A 376 -12.79 -25.04 -2.69
C ALA A 376 -12.76 -25.65 -1.27
N PRO A 377 -11.73 -25.31 -0.47
CA PRO A 377 -11.70 -25.70 0.95
C PRO A 377 -12.97 -25.23 1.69
N PRO A 378 -13.40 -25.90 2.77
CA PRO A 378 -14.65 -25.56 3.47
C PRO A 378 -14.78 -24.08 3.83
N TRP A 379 -13.69 -23.44 4.25
CA TRP A 379 -13.65 -22.03 4.63
C TRP A 379 -13.66 -21.04 3.43
N ALA A 380 -13.67 -21.53 2.19
CA ALA A 380 -13.76 -20.73 0.96
C ALA A 380 -14.96 -21.14 0.08
N LYS A 381 -15.87 -21.96 0.60
CA LYS A 381 -17.13 -22.31 -0.05
C LYS A 381 -18.13 -21.15 -0.05
N PRO A 382 -19.24 -21.25 -0.79
CA PRO A 382 -20.37 -20.34 -0.65
C PRO A 382 -20.87 -20.22 0.79
N TRP A 383 -21.51 -19.12 1.14
CA TRP A 383 -21.86 -18.78 2.52
C TRP A 383 -22.64 -19.88 3.26
N ASP A 384 -23.53 -20.60 2.57
CA ASP A 384 -24.35 -21.65 3.16
C ASP A 384 -23.58 -22.91 3.58
N GLU A 385 -22.39 -23.11 2.98
CA GLU A 385 -21.50 -24.23 3.27
C GLU A 385 -20.20 -23.80 3.99
N ASN A 386 -20.06 -22.52 4.30
CA ASN A 386 -18.83 -21.95 4.84
C ASN A 386 -18.88 -21.86 6.37
N PRO A 387 -18.05 -22.61 7.11
CA PRO A 387 -18.04 -22.58 8.57
C PRO A 387 -17.59 -21.24 9.18
N LEU A 388 -17.08 -20.30 8.35
CA LEU A 388 -16.76 -18.94 8.78
C LEU A 388 -17.94 -17.99 8.67
N VAL A 389 -19.09 -18.45 8.15
CA VAL A 389 -20.32 -17.67 7.99
C VAL A 389 -21.42 -18.31 8.82
N SER A 390 -21.88 -17.58 9.82
CA SER A 390 -22.93 -18.05 10.75
C SER A 390 -23.61 -16.85 11.40
N ARG A 391 -24.61 -17.10 12.25
CA ARG A 391 -25.11 -16.06 13.14
C ARG A 391 -24.02 -15.64 14.12
N LYS A 392 -24.02 -14.40 14.56
CA LYS A 392 -22.95 -13.84 15.37
C LYS A 392 -22.74 -14.62 16.67
N GLU A 393 -23.82 -15.11 17.27
CA GLU A 393 -23.81 -15.88 18.50
C GLU A 393 -23.15 -17.27 18.32
N ASP A 394 -23.28 -17.85 17.12
CA ASP A 394 -22.78 -19.20 16.79
C ASP A 394 -21.31 -19.17 16.30
N LEU A 395 -20.78 -17.98 15.97
CA LEU A 395 -19.39 -17.80 15.56
C LEU A 395 -18.46 -17.84 16.78
N VAL A 396 -18.29 -19.02 17.37
CA VAL A 396 -17.33 -19.23 18.43
C VAL A 396 -15.92 -19.25 17.84
N ILE A 397 -15.21 -18.14 17.94
CA ILE A 397 -13.77 -18.03 17.62
C ILE A 397 -12.98 -18.46 18.87
N GLU A 398 -13.42 -19.51 19.54
CA GLU A 398 -12.62 -20.10 20.60
C GLU A 398 -11.55 -21.02 20.01
N PRO A 399 -10.33 -20.97 20.54
CA PRO A 399 -9.32 -21.94 20.20
C PRO A 399 -9.85 -23.32 20.64
N LYS A 400 -10.05 -24.26 19.72
CA LYS A 400 -10.08 -25.66 20.12
C LYS A 400 -8.81 -25.89 20.90
N ALA A 401 -8.94 -26.10 22.21
CA ALA A 401 -7.84 -26.56 23.02
C ALA A 401 -7.33 -27.82 22.29
N ARG A 402 -6.09 -27.78 21.79
CA ARG A 402 -5.47 -28.97 21.23
C ARG A 402 -5.37 -29.92 22.41
N ASP A 403 -6.15 -30.96 22.34
CA ASP A 403 -6.01 -32.09 23.28
C ASP A 403 -4.64 -32.72 22.97
N ARG A 404 -3.63 -32.33 23.78
CA ARG A 404 -2.27 -32.86 23.66
C ARG A 404 -2.24 -34.36 23.77
N ASP A 405 -3.22 -34.97 24.42
CA ASP A 405 -3.33 -36.39 24.57
C ASP A 405 -3.89 -37.08 23.33
N GLU A 406 -4.82 -36.46 22.59
CA GLU A 406 -5.27 -36.97 21.29
C GLU A 406 -4.17 -36.90 20.23
N ASP A 407 -3.45 -35.76 20.12
CA ASP A 407 -2.31 -35.63 19.21
C ASP A 407 -1.18 -36.60 19.53
N ARG A 408 -0.97 -36.90 20.81
CA ARG A 408 0.02 -37.89 21.27
C ARG A 408 -0.43 -39.31 20.98
N LYS A 409 -1.70 -39.63 21.19
CA LYS A 409 -2.31 -40.95 20.85
C LYS A 409 -2.30 -41.18 19.33
N ALA A 410 -2.66 -40.19 18.53
CA ALA A 410 -2.62 -40.26 17.07
C ALA A 410 -1.18 -40.44 16.54
N LYS A 411 -0.20 -39.78 17.16
CA LYS A 411 1.22 -39.90 16.80
C LYS A 411 1.77 -41.28 17.21
N LEU A 412 1.38 -41.83 18.37
CA LEU A 412 1.74 -43.18 18.81
C LEU A 412 1.10 -44.24 17.92
N ALA A 413 -0.17 -44.08 17.54
CA ALA A 413 -0.85 -45.00 16.63
C ALA A 413 -0.20 -45.03 15.23
N ARG A 414 0.23 -43.85 14.69
CA ARG A 414 0.99 -43.76 13.43
C ARG A 414 2.40 -44.40 13.53
N LEU A 415 3.04 -44.33 14.69
CA LEU A 415 4.33 -45.00 14.91
C LEU A 415 4.16 -46.52 15.05
N ALA A 416 3.14 -46.96 15.74
CA ALA A 416 2.83 -48.37 15.87
C ALA A 416 2.46 -49.03 14.52
N SER A 417 1.72 -48.33 13.64
CA SER A 417 1.42 -48.83 12.28
C SER A 417 2.60 -48.83 11.31
N LYS A 418 3.75 -48.26 11.68
CA LYS A 418 4.99 -48.33 10.91
C LYS A 418 5.99 -49.36 11.41
N LEU A 419 5.73 -49.95 12.55
CA LEU A 419 6.59 -50.95 13.20
C LEU A 419 5.97 -52.38 13.18
N GLY A 420 4.77 -52.52 12.68
CA GLY A 420 4.13 -53.78 12.30
C GLY A 420 3.98 -53.85 10.77
#